data_fc01a6585fb6105e0899dd5a49f15c1b
#
_entry.id   fc01a6585fb6105e0899dd5a49f15c1b
#
_cell.length_a   1.000
_cell.length_b   1.000
_cell.length_c   1.000
_cell.angle_alpha   90.00
_cell.angle_beta   90.00
_cell.angle_gamma   90.00
#
_symmetry.space_group_name_H-M   'P 1'
#
loop_
_entity.id
_entity.type
_entity.pdbx_description
1 polymer ?
#
loop_
_entity_poly.entity_id
_entity_poly.type
_entity_poly.pdbx_seq_one_letter_code
_entity_poly.pdbx_strand_id
1 'polypeptide(L)'
;MRTKYIFVTGGVVSGLGKGIAAASLGRLLKQRGLHVRVQKLDPYLNVDPGTMSPYQHGEVFVTDDGAETDLDLGHYERFIDENLTFNSSVSSGKVYWNVLNRERAGDYLGATVQIIPHITNEIKRNIYSLEGPDTDVAIVEIGGTVGDIESQPFLEAIRQVAAERGRQNVMFVHVSLIVTIPGSGELKSKPTQHSAKELLSLGIQPDVILCRSDDPIPQDILDKISLFCNIPSDHAIPNLTAGLLYE
;
A
#
# COMPACT_ATOMS: atom_id res chain seq x y z
N MET A 1 -17.46 -11.46 11.97
CA MET A 1 -16.85 -10.12 12.25
C MET A 1 -16.79 -9.32 10.96
N ARG A 2 -16.72 -7.99 11.02
CA ARG A 2 -16.51 -7.17 9.82
C ARG A 2 -15.03 -7.13 9.53
N THR A 3 -14.62 -7.36 8.26
CA THR A 3 -13.22 -7.31 7.82
C THR A 3 -12.59 -5.96 8.19
N LYS A 4 -11.39 -5.98 8.75
CA LYS A 4 -10.57 -4.81 9.05
C LYS A 4 -9.58 -4.56 7.92
N TYR A 5 -9.24 -3.30 7.68
CA TYR A 5 -8.34 -2.90 6.60
C TYR A 5 -7.05 -2.32 7.14
N ILE A 6 -5.94 -2.72 6.54
CA ILE A 6 -4.63 -2.11 6.74
C ILE A 6 -4.14 -1.60 5.38
N PHE A 7 -4.02 -0.29 5.26
CA PHE A 7 -3.48 0.34 4.07
C PHE A 7 -2.01 0.67 4.28
N VAL A 8 -1.14 0.13 3.41
CA VAL A 8 0.31 0.36 3.44
C VAL A 8 0.66 1.35 2.35
N THR A 9 1.10 2.54 2.74
CA THR A 9 1.54 3.61 1.83
C THR A 9 3.05 3.82 1.98
N GLY A 10 3.67 4.47 1.02
CA GLY A 10 5.09 4.80 1.11
C GLY A 10 5.41 6.20 0.65
N GLY A 11 6.48 6.75 1.16
CA GLY A 11 6.94 8.08 0.81
C GLY A 11 8.45 8.21 0.76
N VAL A 12 8.92 9.37 0.29
CA VAL A 12 10.32 9.75 0.05
C VAL A 12 10.88 9.15 -1.25
N VAL A 13 10.95 7.83 -1.39
CA VAL A 13 11.44 7.15 -2.61
C VAL A 13 10.66 5.85 -2.84
N SER A 14 10.71 5.35 -4.06
CA SER A 14 10.23 4.00 -4.42
C SER A 14 11.21 2.93 -3.91
N GLY A 15 10.78 1.66 -3.85
CA GLY A 15 11.66 0.56 -3.46
C GLY A 15 11.97 0.47 -1.96
N LEU A 16 11.22 1.14 -1.09
CA LEU A 16 11.41 1.13 0.37
C LEU A 16 11.08 -0.20 1.05
N GLY A 17 10.57 -1.19 0.30
CA GLY A 17 10.15 -2.47 0.87
C GLY A 17 8.74 -2.45 1.47
N LYS A 18 7.81 -1.65 0.92
CA LYS A 18 6.38 -1.69 1.29
C LYS A 18 5.81 -3.10 1.19
N GLY A 19 6.10 -3.80 0.08
CA GLY A 19 5.65 -5.17 -0.16
C GLY A 19 6.10 -6.13 0.93
N ILE A 20 7.39 -6.07 1.29
CA ILE A 20 7.95 -6.90 2.36
C ILE A 20 7.34 -6.53 3.72
N ALA A 21 7.12 -5.24 4.00
CA ALA A 21 6.45 -4.81 5.23
C ALA A 21 5.00 -5.34 5.30
N ALA A 22 4.25 -5.25 4.19
CA ALA A 22 2.88 -5.78 4.08
C ALA A 22 2.87 -7.30 4.25
N ALA A 23 3.77 -8.02 3.58
CA ALA A 23 3.91 -9.46 3.66
C ALA A 23 4.27 -9.94 5.09
N SER A 24 5.24 -9.28 5.72
CA SER A 24 5.67 -9.59 7.10
C SER A 24 4.54 -9.35 8.10
N LEU A 25 3.82 -8.23 7.98
CA LEU A 25 2.67 -7.94 8.81
C LEU A 25 1.57 -8.99 8.61
N GLY A 26 1.30 -9.39 7.37
CA GLY A 26 0.36 -10.46 7.04
C GLY A 26 0.74 -11.78 7.71
N ARG A 27 2.03 -12.16 7.65
CA ARG A 27 2.55 -13.35 8.34
C ARG A 27 2.35 -13.29 9.85
N LEU A 28 2.68 -12.16 10.47
CA LEU A 28 2.53 -11.98 11.93
C LEU A 28 1.07 -12.06 12.38
N LEU A 29 0.15 -11.52 11.60
CA LEU A 29 -1.29 -11.61 11.88
C LEU A 29 -1.80 -13.04 11.70
N LYS A 30 -1.37 -13.72 10.63
CA LYS A 30 -1.73 -15.13 10.41
C LYS A 30 -1.22 -16.05 11.52
N GLN A 31 -0.03 -15.81 12.04
CA GLN A 31 0.51 -16.54 13.19
C GLN A 31 -0.31 -16.33 14.48
N ARG A 32 -1.09 -15.26 14.56
CA ARG A 32 -2.05 -14.99 15.64
C ARG A 32 -3.44 -15.59 15.39
N GLY A 33 -3.58 -16.40 14.35
CA GLY A 33 -4.83 -17.07 14.00
C GLY A 33 -5.82 -16.24 13.21
N LEU A 34 -5.41 -15.11 12.65
CA LEU A 34 -6.26 -14.29 11.80
C LEU A 34 -6.16 -14.73 10.33
N HIS A 35 -7.29 -14.70 9.62
CA HIS A 35 -7.33 -14.90 8.18
C HIS A 35 -7.03 -13.58 7.48
N VAL A 36 -5.94 -13.56 6.73
CA VAL A 36 -5.40 -12.35 6.08
C VAL A 36 -5.49 -12.49 4.57
N ARG A 37 -6.01 -11.47 3.88
CA ARG A 37 -5.91 -11.33 2.43
C ARG A 37 -5.07 -10.11 2.09
N VAL A 38 -4.32 -10.19 0.98
CA VAL A 38 -3.43 -9.13 0.54
C VAL A 38 -3.76 -8.73 -0.90
N GLN A 39 -3.67 -7.42 -1.16
CA GLN A 39 -3.84 -6.85 -2.49
C GLN A 39 -2.81 -5.75 -2.71
N LYS A 40 -2.32 -5.66 -3.94
CA LYS A 40 -1.47 -4.57 -4.41
C LYS A 40 -2.22 -3.70 -5.41
N LEU A 41 -2.14 -2.38 -5.21
CA LEU A 41 -2.67 -1.37 -6.12
C LEU A 41 -1.49 -0.65 -6.78
N ASP A 42 -1.31 -0.85 -8.08
CA ASP A 42 -0.19 -0.30 -8.83
C ASP A 42 -0.62 0.91 -9.68
N PRO A 43 0.06 2.06 -9.58
CA PRO A 43 -0.39 3.30 -10.21
C PRO A 43 -0.08 3.38 -11.73
N TYR A 44 0.64 2.42 -12.31
CA TYR A 44 0.92 2.46 -13.75
C TYR A 44 -0.33 2.21 -14.61
N LEU A 45 -0.29 2.72 -15.87
CA LEU A 45 -1.39 2.62 -16.82
C LEU A 45 -1.40 1.33 -17.66
N ASN A 46 -0.43 0.46 -17.51
CA ASN A 46 -0.48 -0.87 -18.10
C ASN A 46 -1.62 -1.67 -17.46
N VAL A 47 -2.37 -2.42 -18.25
CA VAL A 47 -3.48 -3.24 -17.73
C VAL A 47 -2.95 -4.33 -16.79
N ASP A 48 -1.84 -4.93 -17.18
CA ASP A 48 -1.05 -5.88 -16.39
C ASP A 48 0.44 -5.71 -16.70
N PRO A 49 1.36 -6.31 -15.94
CA PRO A 49 2.80 -6.18 -16.15
C PRO A 49 3.36 -7.08 -17.27
N GLY A 50 2.56 -7.94 -17.90
CA GLY A 50 3.03 -8.95 -18.86
C GLY A 50 3.76 -8.37 -20.08
N THR A 51 3.44 -7.14 -20.49
CA THR A 51 4.11 -6.43 -21.60
C THR A 51 5.17 -5.44 -21.15
N MET A 52 5.41 -5.32 -19.84
CA MET A 52 6.40 -4.37 -19.31
C MET A 52 7.82 -4.92 -19.41
N SER A 53 8.79 -4.01 -19.60
CA SER A 53 10.20 -4.39 -19.63
C SER A 53 10.67 -4.90 -18.27
N PRO A 54 11.24 -6.11 -18.17
CA PRO A 54 11.78 -6.63 -16.91
C PRO A 54 12.89 -5.76 -16.31
N TYR A 55 13.61 -5.03 -17.14
CA TYR A 55 14.67 -4.09 -16.69
C TYR A 55 14.11 -2.87 -15.96
N GLN A 56 12.87 -2.48 -16.26
CA GLN A 56 12.23 -1.31 -15.64
C GLN A 56 11.31 -1.68 -14.48
N HIS A 57 10.67 -2.83 -14.55
CA HIS A 57 9.59 -3.21 -13.63
C HIS A 57 9.88 -4.48 -12.81
N GLY A 58 10.90 -5.24 -13.17
CA GLY A 58 11.18 -6.55 -12.62
C GLY A 58 10.47 -7.68 -13.39
N GLU A 59 10.64 -8.90 -12.91
CA GLU A 59 10.01 -10.08 -13.49
C GLU A 59 8.51 -10.12 -13.18
N VAL A 60 7.75 -10.76 -14.06
CA VAL A 60 6.32 -11.00 -13.88
C VAL A 60 6.13 -12.23 -13.00
N PHE A 61 5.26 -12.13 -12.00
CA PHE A 61 4.79 -13.26 -11.23
C PHE A 61 3.42 -13.71 -11.78
N VAL A 62 3.27 -15.02 -12.02
CA VAL A 62 2.02 -15.59 -12.53
C VAL A 62 1.35 -16.38 -11.41
N THR A 63 0.11 -15.99 -11.08
CA THR A 63 -0.71 -16.70 -10.09
C THR A 63 -1.29 -18.00 -10.64
N ASP A 64 -1.78 -18.89 -9.76
CA ASP A 64 -2.36 -20.18 -10.16
C ASP A 64 -3.56 -20.05 -11.12
N ASP A 65 -4.29 -18.95 -11.06
CA ASP A 65 -5.39 -18.63 -11.98
C ASP A 65 -4.93 -18.01 -13.30
N GLY A 66 -3.60 -17.93 -13.53
CA GLY A 66 -3.00 -17.46 -14.77
C GLY A 66 -2.89 -15.95 -14.91
N ALA A 67 -3.13 -15.18 -13.84
CA ALA A 67 -2.96 -13.74 -13.90
C ALA A 67 -1.48 -13.34 -13.88
N GLU A 68 -1.09 -12.47 -14.80
CA GLU A 68 0.23 -11.82 -14.80
C GLU A 68 0.23 -10.66 -13.82
N THR A 69 1.12 -10.68 -12.85
CA THR A 69 1.12 -9.76 -11.73
C THR A 69 2.52 -9.25 -11.41
N ASP A 70 2.59 -8.24 -10.55
CA ASP A 70 3.85 -7.73 -10.01
C ASP A 70 4.57 -8.79 -9.16
N LEU A 71 5.90 -8.75 -9.14
CA LEU A 71 6.75 -9.68 -8.40
C LEU A 71 6.47 -9.69 -6.89
N ASP A 72 5.99 -8.60 -6.32
CA ASP A 72 5.65 -8.52 -4.91
C ASP A 72 4.59 -9.55 -4.48
N LEU A 73 3.73 -9.99 -5.42
CA LEU A 73 2.75 -11.04 -5.13
C LEU A 73 3.41 -12.37 -4.76
N GLY A 74 4.56 -12.67 -5.37
CA GLY A 74 5.36 -13.83 -4.99
C GLY A 74 5.90 -13.74 -3.55
N HIS A 75 6.23 -12.53 -3.09
CA HIS A 75 6.58 -12.32 -1.68
C HIS A 75 5.37 -12.51 -0.76
N TYR A 76 4.20 -11.99 -1.16
CA TYR A 76 2.98 -12.17 -0.37
C TYR A 76 2.63 -13.65 -0.21
N GLU A 77 2.58 -14.42 -1.30
CA GLU A 77 2.31 -15.87 -1.24
C GLU A 77 3.28 -16.59 -0.31
N ARG A 78 4.57 -16.30 -0.45
CA ARG A 78 5.62 -16.94 0.35
C ARG A 78 5.51 -16.65 1.84
N PHE A 79 5.23 -15.41 2.22
CA PHE A 79 5.11 -15.01 3.63
C PHE A 79 3.80 -15.48 4.25
N ILE A 80 2.69 -15.32 3.52
CA ILE A 80 1.35 -15.60 4.03
C ILE A 80 1.00 -17.08 3.89
N ASP A 81 1.72 -17.82 3.02
CA ASP A 81 1.49 -19.23 2.74
C ASP A 81 0.06 -19.48 2.24
N GLU A 82 -0.34 -18.73 1.24
CA GLU A 82 -1.61 -18.81 0.52
C GLU A 82 -1.44 -18.37 -0.93
N ASN A 83 -2.12 -19.08 -1.85
CA ASN A 83 -2.14 -18.68 -3.24
C ASN A 83 -2.99 -17.43 -3.44
N LEU A 84 -2.48 -16.48 -4.20
CA LEU A 84 -3.18 -15.27 -4.59
C LEU A 84 -3.88 -15.45 -5.93
N THR A 85 -4.74 -14.50 -6.28
CA THR A 85 -5.55 -14.54 -7.50
C THR A 85 -5.45 -13.22 -8.25
N PHE A 86 -6.04 -13.17 -9.43
CA PHE A 86 -6.15 -11.94 -10.24
C PHE A 86 -6.72 -10.73 -9.48
N ASN A 87 -7.50 -10.96 -8.41
CA ASN A 87 -8.01 -9.90 -7.54
C ASN A 87 -6.95 -9.27 -6.64
N SER A 88 -5.82 -9.95 -6.47
CA SER A 88 -4.74 -9.50 -5.59
C SER A 88 -3.83 -8.45 -6.23
N SER A 89 -3.95 -8.24 -7.57
CA SER A 89 -3.19 -7.23 -8.33
C SER A 89 -4.14 -6.36 -9.14
N VAL A 90 -4.09 -5.05 -8.87
CA VAL A 90 -4.96 -4.06 -9.52
C VAL A 90 -4.13 -2.88 -9.98
N SER A 91 -4.00 -2.70 -11.30
CA SER A 91 -3.34 -1.54 -11.89
C SER A 91 -4.32 -0.40 -12.16
N SER A 92 -3.80 0.83 -12.25
CA SER A 92 -4.59 1.97 -12.75
C SER A 92 -5.17 1.66 -14.13
N GLY A 93 -4.36 1.06 -15.02
CA GLY A 93 -4.83 0.68 -16.36
C GLY A 93 -6.05 -0.23 -16.32
N LYS A 94 -6.04 -1.26 -15.48
CA LYS A 94 -7.20 -2.18 -15.30
C LYS A 94 -8.44 -1.43 -14.79
N VAL A 95 -8.26 -0.53 -13.83
CA VAL A 95 -9.36 0.30 -13.28
C VAL A 95 -9.96 1.21 -14.34
N TYR A 96 -9.12 1.97 -15.03
CA TYR A 96 -9.58 2.88 -16.09
C TYR A 96 -10.22 2.13 -17.25
N TRP A 97 -9.64 1.01 -17.67
CA TRP A 97 -10.19 0.15 -18.71
C TRP A 97 -11.61 -0.30 -18.37
N ASN A 98 -11.83 -0.76 -17.15
CA ASN A 98 -13.16 -1.20 -16.69
C ASN A 98 -14.18 -0.07 -16.71
N VAL A 99 -13.80 1.12 -16.21
CA VAL A 99 -14.70 2.28 -16.18
C VAL A 99 -15.03 2.77 -17.58
N LEU A 100 -14.05 2.85 -18.48
CA LEU A 100 -14.25 3.28 -19.87
C LEU A 100 -15.11 2.30 -20.66
N ASN A 101 -14.91 0.99 -20.48
CA ASN A 101 -15.77 -0.01 -21.12
C ASN A 101 -17.23 0.09 -20.64
N ARG A 102 -17.46 0.30 -19.36
CA ARG A 102 -18.80 0.52 -18.80
C ARG A 102 -19.44 1.80 -19.30
N GLU A 103 -18.64 2.87 -19.47
CA GLU A 103 -19.11 4.11 -20.10
C GLU A 103 -19.58 3.83 -21.53
N ARG A 104 -18.78 3.13 -22.35
CA ARG A 104 -19.15 2.77 -23.71
C ARG A 104 -20.36 1.84 -23.80
N ALA A 105 -20.57 0.98 -22.81
CA ALA A 105 -21.74 0.11 -22.69
C ALA A 105 -23.02 0.86 -22.25
N GLY A 106 -22.90 2.13 -21.80
CA GLY A 106 -24.03 2.94 -21.37
C GLY A 106 -24.43 2.76 -19.90
N ASP A 107 -23.61 2.07 -19.10
CA ASP A 107 -23.89 1.77 -17.68
C ASP A 107 -24.12 3.03 -16.83
N TYR A 108 -23.57 4.16 -17.24
CA TYR A 108 -23.68 5.43 -16.51
C TYR A 108 -24.84 6.33 -16.97
N LEU A 109 -25.70 5.84 -17.88
CA LEU A 109 -26.94 6.50 -18.29
C LEU A 109 -26.77 7.96 -18.72
N GLY A 110 -25.66 8.29 -19.37
CA GLY A 110 -25.35 9.66 -19.83
C GLY A 110 -24.74 10.59 -18.76
N ALA A 111 -24.44 10.09 -17.56
CA ALA A 111 -23.74 10.88 -16.56
C ALA A 111 -22.30 11.23 -17.02
N THR A 112 -21.81 12.39 -16.59
CA THR A 112 -20.39 12.74 -16.78
C THR A 112 -19.51 11.85 -15.91
N VAL A 113 -18.69 11.01 -16.55
CA VAL A 113 -17.78 10.10 -15.85
C VAL A 113 -16.51 10.85 -15.44
N GLN A 114 -16.14 10.79 -14.17
CA GLN A 114 -15.04 11.53 -13.54
C GLN A 114 -14.19 10.62 -12.65
N ILE A 115 -13.01 11.09 -12.24
CA ILE A 115 -12.14 10.36 -11.30
C ILE A 115 -12.93 10.09 -10.00
N ILE A 116 -13.54 11.10 -9.44
CA ILE A 116 -14.47 10.98 -8.32
C ILE A 116 -15.89 11.22 -8.86
N PRO A 117 -16.84 10.29 -8.71
CA PRO A 117 -16.75 9.04 -7.94
C PRO A 117 -16.40 7.79 -8.74
N HIS A 118 -16.28 7.83 -10.08
CA HIS A 118 -16.36 6.62 -10.91
C HIS A 118 -15.09 5.76 -10.80
N ILE A 119 -13.91 6.38 -10.95
CA ILE A 119 -12.62 5.67 -10.78
C ILE A 119 -12.44 5.25 -9.31
N THR A 120 -12.70 6.14 -8.36
CA THR A 120 -12.58 5.81 -6.94
C THR A 120 -13.54 4.70 -6.51
N ASN A 121 -14.77 4.65 -7.04
CA ASN A 121 -15.71 3.57 -6.78
C ASN A 121 -15.23 2.23 -7.37
N GLU A 122 -14.63 2.25 -8.56
CA GLU A 122 -14.05 1.04 -9.14
C GLU A 122 -12.87 0.51 -8.32
N ILE A 123 -11.99 1.41 -7.82
CA ILE A 123 -10.90 1.05 -6.90
C ILE A 123 -11.48 0.44 -5.61
N LYS A 124 -12.47 1.11 -5.00
CA LYS A 124 -13.12 0.61 -3.78
C LYS A 124 -13.79 -0.76 -4.01
N ARG A 125 -14.39 -0.99 -5.17
CA ARG A 125 -14.96 -2.29 -5.51
C ARG A 125 -13.90 -3.39 -5.50
N ASN A 126 -12.71 -3.13 -6.05
CA ASN A 126 -11.60 -4.07 -6.00
C ASN A 126 -11.11 -4.30 -4.55
N ILE A 127 -11.00 -3.24 -3.73
CA ILE A 127 -10.64 -3.38 -2.31
C ILE A 127 -11.68 -4.22 -1.56
N TYR A 128 -12.97 -3.96 -1.77
CA TYR A 128 -14.06 -4.70 -1.11
C TYR A 128 -14.19 -6.14 -1.60
N SER A 129 -13.61 -6.51 -2.75
CA SER A 129 -13.56 -7.91 -3.19
C SER A 129 -12.72 -8.81 -2.27
N LEU A 130 -11.90 -8.23 -1.40
CA LEU A 130 -11.17 -8.95 -0.36
C LEU A 130 -12.05 -9.34 0.83
N GLU A 131 -13.23 -8.71 1.00
CA GLU A 131 -14.15 -9.06 2.07
C GLU A 131 -14.72 -10.46 1.84
N GLY A 132 -14.86 -11.20 2.92
CA GLY A 132 -15.46 -12.52 2.90
C GLY A 132 -15.77 -13.02 4.31
N PRO A 133 -16.55 -14.11 4.45
CA PRO A 133 -16.89 -14.65 5.75
C PRO A 133 -15.63 -15.09 6.53
N ASP A 134 -14.59 -15.48 5.80
CA ASP A 134 -13.34 -15.99 6.34
C ASP A 134 -12.19 -14.96 6.29
N THR A 135 -12.49 -13.67 6.08
CA THR A 135 -11.47 -12.61 6.04
C THR A 135 -11.57 -11.73 7.27
N ASP A 136 -10.61 -11.85 8.18
CA ASP A 136 -10.50 -10.98 9.35
C ASP A 136 -9.83 -9.66 9.01
N VAL A 137 -8.74 -9.70 8.20
CA VAL A 137 -7.93 -8.54 7.84
C VAL A 137 -7.62 -8.54 6.34
N ALA A 138 -7.85 -7.41 5.69
CA ALA A 138 -7.42 -7.12 4.33
C ALA A 138 -6.25 -6.13 4.38
N ILE A 139 -5.08 -6.52 3.89
CA ILE A 139 -3.91 -5.66 3.74
C ILE A 139 -3.86 -5.19 2.29
N VAL A 140 -3.85 -3.88 2.08
CA VAL A 140 -3.79 -3.28 0.75
C VAL A 140 -2.55 -2.40 0.66
N GLU A 141 -1.61 -2.79 -0.18
CA GLU A 141 -0.43 -2.00 -0.47
C GLU A 141 -0.70 -1.02 -1.61
N ILE A 142 -0.35 0.24 -1.39
CA ILE A 142 -0.44 1.28 -2.42
C ILE A 142 0.93 1.44 -3.07
N GLY A 143 1.02 1.09 -4.36
CA GLY A 143 2.21 1.29 -5.17
C GLY A 143 2.53 2.76 -5.39
N GLY A 144 3.77 3.05 -5.80
CA GLY A 144 4.26 4.41 -5.98
C GLY A 144 4.62 5.09 -4.66
N THR A 145 4.78 6.40 -4.74
CA THR A 145 5.18 7.27 -3.63
C THR A 145 4.09 8.29 -3.36
N VAL A 146 3.80 8.59 -2.11
CA VAL A 146 2.88 9.67 -1.75
C VAL A 146 3.41 10.99 -2.33
N GLY A 147 2.56 11.70 -3.07
CA GLY A 147 2.91 12.88 -3.86
C GLY A 147 2.94 12.62 -5.37
N ASP A 148 3.05 11.36 -5.80
CA ASP A 148 2.96 11.02 -7.21
C ASP A 148 1.52 11.21 -7.73
N ILE A 149 1.36 11.87 -8.88
CA ILE A 149 0.05 12.14 -9.48
C ILE A 149 -0.71 10.83 -9.75
N GLU A 150 0.01 9.82 -10.20
CA GLU A 150 -0.54 8.51 -10.56
C GLU A 150 -1.18 7.79 -9.38
N SER A 151 -0.67 8.01 -8.16
CA SER A 151 -1.16 7.37 -6.94
C SER A 151 -2.38 8.07 -6.32
N GLN A 152 -2.68 9.30 -6.72
CA GLN A 152 -3.74 10.11 -6.10
C GLN A 152 -5.13 9.45 -6.11
N PRO A 153 -5.61 8.80 -7.20
CA PRO A 153 -6.90 8.14 -7.18
C PRO A 153 -6.98 6.99 -6.17
N PHE A 154 -5.88 6.26 -5.96
CA PHE A 154 -5.80 5.20 -4.95
C PHE A 154 -5.83 5.77 -3.53
N LEU A 155 -5.06 6.82 -3.27
CA LEU A 155 -5.05 7.50 -1.97
C LEU A 155 -6.42 8.08 -1.64
N GLU A 156 -7.09 8.72 -2.60
CA GLU A 156 -8.47 9.19 -2.42
C GLU A 156 -9.44 8.03 -2.13
N ALA A 157 -9.31 6.90 -2.85
CA ALA A 157 -10.17 5.74 -2.63
C ALA A 157 -10.01 5.16 -1.23
N ILE A 158 -8.78 4.97 -0.72
CA ILE A 158 -8.57 4.44 0.64
C ILE A 158 -9.02 5.41 1.73
N ARG A 159 -8.91 6.74 1.49
CA ARG A 159 -9.51 7.74 2.36
C ARG A 159 -11.03 7.57 2.45
N GLN A 160 -11.69 7.35 1.30
CA GLN A 160 -13.13 7.10 1.24
C GLN A 160 -13.50 5.78 1.95
N VAL A 161 -12.72 4.71 1.76
CA VAL A 161 -12.92 3.43 2.47
C VAL A 161 -12.90 3.65 3.98
N ALA A 162 -11.96 4.44 4.49
CA ALA A 162 -11.88 4.75 5.92
C ALA A 162 -13.13 5.47 6.44
N ALA A 163 -13.68 6.40 5.64
CA ALA A 163 -14.93 7.08 5.98
C ALA A 163 -16.15 6.12 5.94
N GLU A 164 -16.23 5.25 4.94
CA GLU A 164 -17.35 4.32 4.74
C GLU A 164 -17.34 3.15 5.75
N ARG A 165 -16.17 2.60 6.06
CA ARG A 165 -16.02 1.46 6.97
C ARG A 165 -15.94 1.87 8.44
N GLY A 166 -15.65 3.13 8.69
CA GLY A 166 -15.39 3.69 10.02
C GLY A 166 -13.94 3.55 10.45
N ARG A 167 -13.41 4.61 11.04
CA ARG A 167 -11.99 4.74 11.37
C ARG A 167 -11.45 3.61 12.28
N GLN A 168 -12.31 3.06 13.13
CA GLN A 168 -11.98 1.94 14.02
C GLN A 168 -11.77 0.59 13.29
N ASN A 169 -12.08 0.51 12.00
CA ASN A 169 -11.89 -0.67 11.16
C ASN A 169 -10.77 -0.50 10.13
N VAL A 170 -10.06 0.62 10.18
CA VAL A 170 -9.01 0.96 9.20
C VAL A 170 -7.77 1.43 9.93
N MET A 171 -6.61 0.93 9.51
CA MET A 171 -5.30 1.36 9.96
C MET A 171 -4.46 1.79 8.75
N PHE A 172 -3.80 2.94 8.86
CA PHE A 172 -2.85 3.44 7.87
C PHE A 172 -1.41 3.27 8.37
N VAL A 173 -0.65 2.44 7.66
CA VAL A 173 0.78 2.22 7.88
C VAL A 173 1.55 2.96 6.80
N HIS A 174 2.43 3.85 7.20
CA HIS A 174 3.25 4.63 6.27
C HIS A 174 4.72 4.20 6.36
N VAL A 175 5.26 3.67 5.27
CA VAL A 175 6.68 3.30 5.18
C VAL A 175 7.47 4.50 4.66
N SER A 176 8.47 4.94 5.41
CA SER A 176 9.26 6.11 5.08
C SER A 176 10.75 5.89 5.36
N LEU A 177 11.61 6.64 4.69
CA LEU A 177 13.05 6.52 4.77
C LEU A 177 13.64 7.54 5.77
N ILE A 178 14.47 7.05 6.67
CA ILE A 178 15.39 7.87 7.45
C ILE A 178 16.71 7.95 6.69
N VAL A 179 17.09 9.14 6.31
CA VAL A 179 18.25 9.38 5.45
C VAL A 179 19.50 9.60 6.31
N THR A 180 20.55 8.81 6.08
CA THR A 180 21.89 9.06 6.63
C THR A 180 22.65 10.01 5.71
N ILE A 181 23.14 11.13 6.23
CA ILE A 181 23.95 12.08 5.45
C ILE A 181 25.35 11.52 5.25
N PRO A 182 25.79 11.30 3.99
CA PRO A 182 27.13 10.85 3.70
C PRO A 182 28.20 11.80 4.29
N GLY A 183 29.22 11.24 4.93
CA GLY A 183 30.32 11.97 5.52
C GLY A 183 30.14 12.37 6.98
N SER A 184 28.96 12.81 7.41
CA SER A 184 28.70 13.11 8.84
C SER A 184 28.09 11.94 9.60
N GLY A 185 27.48 10.98 8.90
CA GLY A 185 26.73 9.89 9.52
C GLY A 185 25.46 10.34 10.24
N GLU A 186 25.04 11.58 10.08
CA GLU A 186 23.87 12.14 10.77
C GLU A 186 22.56 11.62 10.15
N LEU A 187 21.66 11.09 10.98
CA LEU A 187 20.34 10.66 10.60
C LEU A 187 19.36 11.84 10.48
N LYS A 188 18.62 11.90 9.38
CA LYS A 188 17.66 12.96 9.08
C LYS A 188 16.23 12.41 8.99
N SER A 189 15.37 12.87 9.88
CA SER A 189 13.92 12.56 9.88
C SER A 189 13.09 13.52 9.01
N LYS A 190 13.68 14.56 8.43
CA LYS A 190 12.96 15.58 7.67
C LYS A 190 12.21 15.03 6.45
N PRO A 191 12.78 14.11 5.65
CA PRO A 191 12.06 13.48 4.54
C PRO A 191 10.81 12.73 4.99
N THR A 192 10.89 11.98 6.11
CA THR A 192 9.75 11.30 6.72
C THR A 192 8.66 12.28 7.13
N GLN A 193 9.03 13.40 7.78
CA GLN A 193 8.08 14.44 8.19
C GLN A 193 7.36 15.06 6.98
N HIS A 194 8.09 15.31 5.88
CA HIS A 194 7.50 15.85 4.64
C HIS A 194 6.54 14.86 4.01
N SER A 195 6.93 13.59 3.91
CA SER A 195 6.08 12.53 3.36
C SER A 195 4.80 12.32 4.17
N ALA A 196 4.89 12.33 5.50
CA ALA A 196 3.71 12.26 6.36
C ALA A 196 2.80 13.49 6.20
N LYS A 197 3.36 14.68 6.03
CA LYS A 197 2.58 15.90 5.75
C LYS A 197 1.86 15.84 4.41
N GLU A 198 2.50 15.29 3.39
CA GLU A 198 1.88 15.08 2.09
C GLU A 198 0.66 14.15 2.22
N LEU A 199 0.80 13.04 2.95
CA LEU A 199 -0.29 12.12 3.23
C LEU A 199 -1.44 12.80 4.00
N LEU A 200 -1.10 13.63 4.99
CA LEU A 200 -2.06 14.44 5.76
C LEU A 200 -2.81 15.44 4.88
N SER A 201 -2.15 16.04 3.88
CA SER A 201 -2.78 16.99 2.95
C SER A 201 -3.89 16.34 2.12
N LEU A 202 -3.82 15.03 1.92
CA LEU A 202 -4.84 14.20 1.28
C LEU A 202 -5.94 13.72 2.25
N GLY A 203 -5.89 14.15 3.51
CA GLY A 203 -6.86 13.75 4.53
C GLY A 203 -6.62 12.37 5.14
N ILE A 204 -5.42 11.83 5.03
CA ILE A 204 -5.03 10.54 5.60
C ILE A 204 -4.02 10.78 6.73
N GLN A 205 -4.45 10.51 7.97
CA GLN A 205 -3.56 10.49 9.13
C GLN A 205 -2.96 9.08 9.25
N PRO A 206 -1.62 8.91 9.14
CA PRO A 206 -1.01 7.62 9.46
C PRO A 206 -1.23 7.25 10.93
N ASP A 207 -1.45 5.97 11.20
CA ASP A 207 -1.52 5.42 12.55
C ASP A 207 -0.14 4.94 13.02
N VAL A 208 0.62 4.40 12.07
CA VAL A 208 1.96 3.85 12.29
C VAL A 208 2.89 4.35 11.19
N ILE A 209 4.11 4.72 11.54
CA ILE A 209 5.19 5.01 10.59
C ILE A 209 6.30 3.97 10.77
N LEU A 210 6.56 3.20 9.70
CA LEU A 210 7.70 2.32 9.63
C LEU A 210 8.91 3.12 9.12
N CYS A 211 9.88 3.32 10.00
CA CYS A 211 11.08 4.13 9.76
C CYS A 211 12.17 3.25 9.16
N ARG A 212 12.28 3.20 7.84
CA ARG A 212 13.30 2.43 7.14
C ARG A 212 14.67 3.07 7.28
N SER A 213 15.67 2.27 7.67
CA SER A 213 17.07 2.71 7.78
C SER A 213 18.00 1.50 7.64
N ASP A 214 19.22 1.75 7.17
CA ASP A 214 20.29 0.75 7.22
C ASP A 214 20.99 0.75 8.59
N ASP A 215 20.98 1.89 9.27
CA ASP A 215 21.60 2.08 10.57
C ASP A 215 20.56 2.09 11.71
N PRO A 216 20.94 1.69 12.94
CA PRO A 216 20.08 1.82 14.11
C PRO A 216 19.59 3.26 14.31
N ILE A 217 18.29 3.42 14.55
CA ILE A 217 17.67 4.73 14.74
C ILE A 217 17.61 5.06 16.22
N PRO A 218 18.25 6.15 16.67
CA PRO A 218 18.18 6.60 18.06
C PRO A 218 16.74 6.98 18.48
N GLN A 219 16.40 6.79 19.75
CA GLN A 219 15.07 7.04 20.27
C GLN A 219 14.60 8.49 20.08
N ASP A 220 15.49 9.47 20.24
CA ASP A 220 15.21 10.88 20.05
C ASP A 220 14.74 11.22 18.60
N ILE A 221 15.24 10.49 17.62
CA ILE A 221 14.77 10.61 16.22
C ILE A 221 13.35 10.04 16.06
N LEU A 222 13.05 8.91 16.70
CA LEU A 222 11.70 8.31 16.69
C LEU A 222 10.70 9.20 17.42
N ASP A 223 11.07 9.75 18.58
CA ASP A 223 10.24 10.68 19.34
C ASP A 223 9.95 11.96 18.54
N LYS A 224 10.96 12.47 17.83
CA LYS A 224 10.81 13.60 16.91
C LYS A 224 9.83 13.30 15.77
N ILE A 225 9.92 12.11 15.16
CA ILE A 225 8.99 11.69 14.11
C ILE A 225 7.57 11.63 14.68
N SER A 226 7.39 11.00 15.82
CA SER A 226 6.08 10.87 16.48
C SER A 226 5.46 12.23 16.75
N LEU A 227 6.23 13.16 17.31
CA LEU A 227 5.77 14.52 17.58
C LEU A 227 5.36 15.28 16.31
N PHE A 228 6.21 15.26 15.28
CA PHE A 228 5.99 16.04 14.06
C PHE A 228 4.95 15.42 13.10
N CYS A 229 4.73 14.11 13.18
CA CYS A 229 3.76 13.40 12.37
C CYS A 229 2.43 13.13 13.10
N ASN A 230 2.29 13.62 14.34
CA ASN A 230 1.09 13.50 15.17
C ASN A 230 0.64 12.04 15.34
N ILE A 231 1.59 11.17 15.73
CA ILE A 231 1.33 9.78 16.09
C ILE A 231 1.82 9.51 17.52
N PRO A 232 1.29 8.45 18.20
CA PRO A 232 1.83 8.04 19.51
C PRO A 232 3.32 7.72 19.44
N SER A 233 4.05 7.89 20.56
CA SER A 233 5.52 7.74 20.61
C SER A 233 6.01 6.33 20.26
N ASP A 234 5.20 5.31 20.53
CA ASP A 234 5.46 3.90 20.23
C ASP A 234 4.99 3.46 18.82
N HIS A 235 4.40 4.38 18.03
CA HIS A 235 3.95 4.12 16.67
C HIS A 235 4.96 4.52 15.57
N ALA A 236 6.08 5.14 15.93
CA ALA A 236 7.24 5.28 15.06
C ALA A 236 8.14 4.06 15.25
N ILE A 237 8.09 3.11 14.34
CA ILE A 237 8.72 1.80 14.49
C ILE A 237 9.95 1.72 13.58
N PRO A 238 11.16 1.43 14.12
CA PRO A 238 12.32 1.21 13.28
C PRO A 238 12.15 -0.05 12.42
N ASN A 239 12.51 0.06 11.15
CA ASN A 239 12.52 -1.01 10.18
C ASN A 239 13.91 -1.07 9.53
N LEU A 240 14.80 -1.82 10.13
CA LEU A 240 16.20 -1.90 9.72
C LEU A 240 16.38 -2.91 8.59
N THR A 241 17.43 -2.71 7.79
CA THR A 241 17.85 -3.69 6.78
C THR A 241 18.32 -4.95 7.48
N ALA A 242 17.65 -6.06 7.22
CA ALA A 242 18.02 -7.39 7.72
C ALA A 242 19.04 -8.07 6.79
N GLY A 243 19.94 -8.87 7.36
CA GLY A 243 20.89 -9.67 6.58
C GLY A 243 20.22 -10.77 5.76
N LEU A 244 19.17 -11.37 6.29
CA LEU A 244 18.31 -12.35 5.63
C LEU A 244 16.84 -11.91 5.69
N LEU A 245 16.18 -11.97 4.55
CA LEU A 245 14.81 -11.45 4.40
C LEU A 245 13.75 -12.31 5.12
N TYR A 246 14.05 -13.61 5.32
CA TYR A 246 13.10 -14.58 5.84
C TYR A 246 13.37 -15.00 7.30
N GLU A 247 14.27 -14.32 7.98
CA GLU A 247 14.52 -14.43 9.42
C GLU A 247 13.68 -13.43 10.23
#